data_6d17072ed88f9d01afa6d5e680c40398
#
_entry.id   6d17072ed88f9d01afa6d5e680c40398
#
_cell.length_a   1.000
_cell.length_b   1.000
_cell.length_c   1.000
_cell.angle_alpha   90.00
_cell.angle_beta   90.00
_cell.angle_gamma   90.00
#
_symmetry.space_group_name_H-M   'P 1'
#
loop_
_entity.id
_entity.type
_entity.pdbx_description
1 polymer ?
#
loop_
_entity_poly.entity_id
_entity_poly.type
_entity_poly.pdbx_seq_one_letter_code
_entity_poly.pdbx_strand_id
1 'polypeptide(L)'
;MELENIVANTVLLKAREGGGGNRKGKSKKWRQMLQFPHISLCEDLRQSVERDYHSLCEKQPIGHLLFRQFCETRPELSRCISFLDGVAEYEVTPDDKRKEAAQRLMENYLNPKCTDYIPEVPSQLVSACAERLEQGPCKDLFKELTRLTHEYLSVAPFADYLDSIYFNRFLQWKWMERQPVTKNTFRQYRVLGKGGFGEPPKNQSCACAKVHGEMHHTDLCTENGRRNIAQMMENVWMSQVCACQVRATGKMYACKKLEKKRIKKRKGEAMALNEKQILERVNSRFVVSLAYAYETKDALCLVLTLMNGGDLKFHIYHMGEAGFEEARAVFYAAEICCGLEDLHRERIVYRDLKPENILLDDHGHIRISDLGLAVYVPEGQTMKGRVGTVGYMAPEVVKNERYTFSPDWWALGCLLYEMIEGQSPFQQRKKKIKREEVERLVKEVAEEYSGKFSSRARSLCTSLLCKDPRERLGCRGGGAQEVKEHPIFKRINFKRLEAGMLDPPFKPDPQAIYCKDVLDIEQFSTVKGVELESTDNDFYQKFATGSVPIPWQNEMIETECFKELNVFGMDGTVPPDLDWKGLPSPQPKKGLLQRLFSRQDCCGNCSDSEEESPTRL
;
A
#
# COMPACT_ATOMS: atom_id res chain seq x y z
N MET A 1 -10.63 -33.24 -8.66
CA MET A 1 -9.50 -32.27 -8.46
C MET A 1 -9.45 -31.20 -9.55
N GLU A 2 -9.37 -31.52 -10.85
CA GLU A 2 -9.48 -30.51 -11.93
C GLU A 2 -10.80 -29.75 -11.93
N LEU A 3 -11.91 -30.44 -11.71
CA LEU A 3 -13.25 -29.83 -11.59
C LEU A 3 -13.36 -28.83 -10.42
N GLU A 4 -12.74 -29.11 -9.28
CA GLU A 4 -12.73 -28.20 -8.12
C GLU A 4 -11.93 -26.93 -8.42
N ASN A 5 -10.82 -27.03 -9.16
CA ASN A 5 -10.05 -25.87 -9.62
C ASN A 5 -10.85 -25.02 -10.62
N ILE A 6 -11.49 -25.65 -11.59
CA ILE A 6 -12.33 -24.97 -12.58
C ILE A 6 -13.46 -24.22 -11.89
N VAL A 7 -14.13 -24.85 -10.92
CA VAL A 7 -15.21 -24.23 -10.13
C VAL A 7 -14.67 -23.07 -9.30
N ALA A 8 -13.55 -23.26 -8.59
CA ALA A 8 -12.95 -22.20 -7.76
C ALA A 8 -12.50 -20.99 -8.60
N ASN A 9 -11.92 -21.25 -9.77
CA ASN A 9 -11.53 -20.20 -10.71
C ASN A 9 -12.75 -19.47 -11.28
N THR A 10 -13.78 -20.19 -11.69
CA THR A 10 -15.02 -19.60 -12.21
C THR A 10 -15.71 -18.73 -11.16
N VAL A 11 -15.73 -19.16 -9.89
CA VAL A 11 -16.30 -18.36 -8.78
C VAL A 11 -15.50 -17.09 -8.54
N LEU A 12 -14.18 -17.17 -8.62
CA LEU A 12 -13.30 -15.99 -8.48
C LEU A 12 -13.51 -15.01 -9.63
N LEU A 13 -13.53 -15.48 -10.88
CA LEU A 13 -13.75 -14.66 -12.06
C LEU A 13 -15.11 -13.96 -12.00
N LYS A 14 -16.20 -14.70 -11.69
CA LYS A 14 -17.52 -14.10 -11.49
C LYS A 14 -17.56 -13.06 -10.36
N ALA A 15 -16.79 -13.25 -9.29
CA ALA A 15 -16.69 -12.27 -8.23
C ALA A 15 -15.94 -10.99 -8.69
N ARG A 16 -14.91 -11.13 -9.52
CA ARG A 16 -14.18 -10.00 -10.15
C ARG A 16 -15.07 -9.20 -11.10
N GLU A 17 -15.89 -9.86 -11.91
CA GLU A 17 -16.88 -9.24 -12.83
C GLU A 17 -18.04 -8.55 -12.10
N GLY A 18 -18.10 -8.63 -10.78
CA GLY A 18 -19.16 -8.00 -9.97
C GLY A 18 -20.44 -8.82 -9.86
N GLY A 19 -20.39 -10.11 -10.26
CA GLY A 19 -21.51 -11.05 -10.05
C GLY A 19 -22.81 -10.58 -10.71
N GLY A 20 -22.86 -10.47 -12.02
CA GLY A 20 -24.06 -10.40 -12.87
C GLY A 20 -25.27 -9.60 -12.35
N GLY A 21 -25.09 -8.39 -11.85
CA GLY A 21 -26.20 -7.55 -11.42
C GLY A 21 -25.77 -6.14 -11.03
N ASN A 22 -26.71 -5.20 -11.03
CA ASN A 22 -26.51 -3.74 -10.79
C ASN A 22 -25.82 -3.33 -9.47
N ARG A 23 -25.26 -4.26 -8.68
CA ARG A 23 -24.71 -3.99 -7.33
C ARG A 23 -23.22 -4.34 -7.19
N LYS A 24 -22.49 -4.56 -8.26
CA LYS A 24 -21.01 -4.78 -8.28
C LYS A 24 -20.50 -5.63 -7.07
N GLY A 25 -21.17 -6.76 -6.76
CA GLY A 25 -20.78 -7.66 -5.67
C GLY A 25 -21.17 -7.22 -4.24
N LYS A 26 -21.75 -6.05 -4.05
CA LYS A 26 -22.25 -5.60 -2.74
C LYS A 26 -23.30 -6.55 -2.16
N SER A 27 -23.31 -6.75 -0.84
CA SER A 27 -24.37 -7.47 -0.14
C SER A 27 -25.73 -6.78 -0.34
N LYS A 28 -26.84 -7.55 -0.38
CA LYS A 28 -28.19 -6.96 -0.40
C LYS A 28 -28.45 -6.02 0.79
N LYS A 29 -27.72 -6.20 1.90
CA LYS A 29 -27.83 -5.41 3.13
C LYS A 29 -26.70 -4.38 3.28
N TRP A 30 -26.00 -4.01 2.22
CA TRP A 30 -24.82 -3.16 2.31
C TRP A 30 -25.12 -1.80 2.98
N ARG A 31 -26.27 -1.17 2.70
CA ARG A 31 -26.68 0.08 3.33
C ARG A 31 -26.95 -0.03 4.85
N GLN A 32 -27.25 -1.24 5.33
CA GLN A 32 -27.34 -1.51 6.77
C GLN A 32 -25.97 -1.72 7.41
N MET A 33 -24.96 -2.10 6.63
CA MET A 33 -23.59 -2.28 7.08
C MET A 33 -22.83 -0.93 7.08
N LEU A 34 -23.15 -0.04 6.14
CA LEU A 34 -22.60 1.30 6.02
C LEU A 34 -23.72 2.30 6.27
N GLN A 35 -24.00 2.56 7.54
CA GLN A 35 -25.00 3.53 7.99
C GLN A 35 -24.34 4.58 8.85
N PHE A 36 -24.57 5.86 8.55
CA PHE A 36 -24.07 6.94 9.38
C PHE A 36 -24.67 6.88 10.78
N PRO A 37 -23.87 7.09 11.82
CA PRO A 37 -24.37 7.34 13.15
C PRO A 37 -25.02 8.72 13.22
N HIS A 38 -25.84 8.98 14.21
CA HIS A 38 -26.22 10.36 14.54
C HIS A 38 -24.96 11.14 14.99
N ILE A 39 -24.86 12.43 14.61
CA ILE A 39 -23.65 13.24 14.84
C ILE A 39 -23.26 13.32 16.33
N SER A 40 -24.21 13.26 17.25
CA SER A 40 -23.96 13.25 18.70
C SER A 40 -23.08 12.08 19.16
N LEU A 41 -23.00 10.99 18.39
CA LEU A 41 -22.10 9.85 18.67
C LEU A 41 -20.67 10.09 18.19
N CYS A 42 -20.40 11.22 17.54
CA CYS A 42 -19.09 11.56 16.99
C CYS A 42 -18.36 12.63 17.82
N GLU A 43 -18.86 13.01 19.00
CA GLU A 43 -18.27 14.09 19.81
C GLU A 43 -16.85 13.77 20.28
N ASP A 44 -16.59 12.53 20.73
CA ASP A 44 -15.24 12.09 21.11
C ASP A 44 -14.28 12.15 19.92
N LEU A 45 -14.79 11.88 18.71
CA LEU A 45 -14.02 11.99 17.47
C LEU A 45 -13.66 13.44 17.15
N ARG A 46 -14.61 14.37 17.37
CA ARG A 46 -14.38 15.81 17.18
C ARG A 46 -13.20 16.32 18.00
N GLN A 47 -13.00 15.79 19.21
CA GLN A 47 -11.90 16.17 20.09
C GLN A 47 -10.58 15.46 19.73
N SER A 48 -10.65 14.22 19.25
CA SER A 48 -9.48 13.35 19.02
C SER A 48 -8.91 13.40 17.59
N VAL A 49 -9.66 13.91 16.60
CA VAL A 49 -9.19 14.04 15.21
C VAL A 49 -8.23 15.22 15.12
N GLU A 50 -7.10 14.99 14.46
CA GLU A 50 -6.14 16.03 14.12
C GLU A 50 -6.80 17.09 13.23
N ARG A 51 -6.77 18.35 13.69
CA ARG A 51 -7.43 19.49 13.03
C ARG A 51 -6.41 20.33 12.28
N ASP A 52 -5.67 19.71 11.41
CA ASP A 52 -4.70 20.33 10.53
C ASP A 52 -5.16 20.22 9.07
N TYR A 53 -5.07 21.32 8.34
CA TYR A 53 -5.53 21.42 6.95
C TYR A 53 -4.86 20.36 6.06
N HIS A 54 -3.54 20.22 6.15
CA HIS A 54 -2.79 19.26 5.36
C HIS A 54 -3.22 17.81 5.67
N SER A 55 -3.38 17.49 6.96
CA SER A 55 -3.81 16.14 7.39
C SER A 55 -5.24 15.83 6.96
N LEU A 56 -6.16 16.78 7.03
CA LEU A 56 -7.59 16.54 6.73
C LEU A 56 -7.94 16.72 5.27
N CYS A 57 -7.46 17.81 4.64
CA CYS A 57 -7.92 18.22 3.32
C CYS A 57 -6.99 17.78 2.18
N GLU A 58 -5.73 17.44 2.47
CA GLU A 58 -4.79 17.00 1.44
C GLU A 58 -4.50 15.49 1.53
N LYS A 59 -4.28 14.95 2.76
CA LYS A 59 -3.90 13.54 2.92
C LYS A 59 -5.08 12.58 2.96
N GLN A 60 -6.25 12.98 3.48
CA GLN A 60 -7.40 12.10 3.61
C GLN A 60 -8.36 12.25 2.43
N PRO A 61 -8.58 11.20 1.61
CA PRO A 61 -9.39 11.30 0.39
C PRO A 61 -10.82 11.79 0.63
N ILE A 62 -11.51 11.29 1.65
CA ILE A 62 -12.85 11.74 2.00
C ILE A 62 -12.83 13.16 2.58
N GLY A 63 -11.81 13.50 3.37
CA GLY A 63 -11.62 14.85 3.88
C GLY A 63 -11.45 15.86 2.75
N HIS A 64 -10.62 15.54 1.76
CA HIS A 64 -10.42 16.32 0.54
C HIS A 64 -11.75 16.58 -0.20
N LEU A 65 -12.53 15.52 -0.45
CA LEU A 65 -13.81 15.64 -1.16
C LEU A 65 -14.83 16.47 -0.40
N LEU A 66 -14.91 16.34 0.92
CA LEU A 66 -15.85 17.11 1.74
C LEU A 66 -15.44 18.58 1.88
N PHE A 67 -14.15 18.87 2.00
CA PHE A 67 -13.65 20.25 1.97
C PHE A 67 -13.91 20.89 0.60
N ARG A 68 -13.71 20.16 -0.48
CA ARG A 68 -14.05 20.60 -1.83
C ARG A 68 -15.53 20.94 -1.96
N GLN A 69 -16.45 20.06 -1.52
CA GLN A 69 -17.90 20.33 -1.53
C GLN A 69 -18.26 21.55 -0.70
N PHE A 70 -17.61 21.77 0.44
CA PHE A 70 -17.76 22.99 1.22
C PHE A 70 -17.33 24.24 0.45
N CYS A 71 -16.18 24.21 -0.22
CA CYS A 71 -15.68 25.33 -1.04
C CYS A 71 -16.60 25.62 -2.23
N GLU A 72 -17.14 24.59 -2.87
CA GLU A 72 -18.06 24.72 -4.02
C GLU A 72 -19.36 25.46 -3.67
N THR A 73 -19.74 25.55 -2.38
CA THR A 73 -20.89 26.35 -1.94
C THR A 73 -20.59 27.85 -1.82
N ARG A 74 -19.35 28.28 -1.99
CA ARG A 74 -18.88 29.65 -1.87
C ARG A 74 -18.11 30.07 -3.12
N PRO A 75 -18.60 31.01 -3.93
CA PRO A 75 -17.96 31.41 -5.18
C PRO A 75 -16.48 31.80 -5.04
N GLU A 76 -16.13 32.50 -3.96
CA GLU A 76 -14.76 32.93 -3.66
C GLU A 76 -13.81 31.78 -3.38
N LEU A 77 -14.30 30.65 -2.85
CA LEU A 77 -13.49 29.46 -2.60
C LEU A 77 -13.53 28.48 -3.77
N SER A 78 -14.65 28.42 -4.49
CA SER A 78 -14.85 27.55 -5.65
C SER A 78 -13.81 27.83 -6.74
N ARG A 79 -13.51 29.11 -7.01
CA ARG A 79 -12.45 29.50 -7.98
C ARG A 79 -11.06 29.02 -7.57
N CYS A 80 -10.75 29.03 -6.25
CA CYS A 80 -9.47 28.49 -5.75
C CYS A 80 -9.34 26.99 -6.02
N ILE A 81 -10.42 26.23 -5.76
CA ILE A 81 -10.45 24.79 -6.03
C ILE A 81 -10.33 24.51 -7.54
N SER A 82 -11.06 25.26 -8.37
CA SER A 82 -10.99 25.12 -9.83
C SER A 82 -9.60 25.44 -10.39
N PHE A 83 -8.91 26.41 -9.81
CA PHE A 83 -7.50 26.70 -10.15
C PHE A 83 -6.59 25.54 -9.78
N LEU A 84 -6.69 25.01 -8.56
CA LEU A 84 -5.87 23.87 -8.10
C LEU A 84 -6.09 22.62 -8.99
N ASP A 85 -7.34 22.35 -9.40
CA ASP A 85 -7.66 21.29 -10.34
C ASP A 85 -7.01 21.53 -11.71
N GLY A 86 -7.10 22.75 -12.22
CA GLY A 86 -6.48 23.13 -13.47
C GLY A 86 -4.95 23.01 -13.44
N VAL A 87 -4.32 23.34 -12.31
CA VAL A 87 -2.87 23.13 -12.12
C VAL A 87 -2.53 21.64 -12.08
N ALA A 88 -3.31 20.82 -11.39
CA ALA A 88 -3.11 19.37 -11.38
C ALA A 88 -3.23 18.77 -12.80
N GLU A 89 -4.18 19.23 -13.61
CA GLU A 89 -4.30 18.84 -15.02
C GLU A 89 -3.10 19.33 -15.84
N TYR A 90 -2.65 20.57 -15.61
CA TYR A 90 -1.47 21.12 -16.26
C TYR A 90 -0.20 20.29 -16.00
N GLU A 91 0.05 19.87 -14.78
CA GLU A 91 1.22 19.08 -14.39
C GLU A 91 1.31 17.74 -15.16
N VAL A 92 0.18 17.15 -15.49
CA VAL A 92 0.09 15.89 -16.26
C VAL A 92 -0.12 16.10 -17.76
N THR A 93 -0.22 17.33 -18.22
CA THR A 93 -0.37 17.66 -19.64
C THR A 93 0.89 17.30 -20.43
N PRO A 94 0.77 16.68 -21.63
CA PRO A 94 1.90 16.43 -22.52
C PRO A 94 2.67 17.70 -22.89
N ASP A 95 3.99 17.58 -23.09
CA ASP A 95 4.90 18.71 -23.26
C ASP A 95 4.52 19.60 -24.47
N ASP A 96 4.00 19.01 -25.54
CA ASP A 96 3.53 19.69 -26.75
C ASP A 96 2.29 20.58 -26.53
N LYS A 97 1.45 20.26 -25.54
CA LYS A 97 0.23 21.01 -25.19
C LYS A 97 0.38 21.87 -23.93
N ARG A 98 1.53 21.79 -23.26
CA ARG A 98 1.72 22.41 -21.95
C ARG A 98 1.68 23.95 -22.00
N LYS A 99 2.22 24.56 -23.05
CA LYS A 99 2.19 26.03 -23.22
C LYS A 99 0.74 26.56 -23.33
N GLU A 100 -0.07 25.90 -24.13
CA GLU A 100 -1.48 26.26 -24.30
C GLU A 100 -2.30 26.07 -23.02
N ALA A 101 -2.04 24.97 -22.28
CA ALA A 101 -2.69 24.72 -20.99
C ALA A 101 -2.31 25.79 -19.95
N ALA A 102 -1.02 26.21 -19.91
CA ALA A 102 -0.58 27.29 -19.02
C ALA A 102 -1.24 28.63 -19.35
N GLN A 103 -1.32 28.98 -20.62
CA GLN A 103 -1.98 30.21 -21.08
C GLN A 103 -3.44 30.25 -20.65
N ARG A 104 -4.18 29.16 -20.87
CA ARG A 104 -5.59 29.04 -20.41
C ARG A 104 -5.74 29.22 -18.90
N LEU A 105 -4.85 28.65 -18.09
CA LEU A 105 -4.88 28.83 -16.64
C LEU A 105 -4.63 30.28 -16.23
N MET A 106 -3.66 30.94 -16.85
CA MET A 106 -3.36 32.35 -16.59
C MET A 106 -4.51 33.26 -17.01
N GLU A 107 -5.12 33.01 -18.16
CA GLU A 107 -6.27 33.79 -18.64
C GLU A 107 -7.49 33.63 -17.75
N ASN A 108 -7.80 32.41 -17.30
CA ASN A 108 -9.03 32.12 -16.53
C ASN A 108 -8.96 32.52 -15.08
N TYR A 109 -7.80 32.39 -14.43
CA TYR A 109 -7.70 32.54 -12.96
C TYR A 109 -6.77 33.66 -12.49
N LEU A 110 -5.82 34.10 -13.31
CA LEU A 110 -4.78 35.07 -12.92
C LEU A 110 -4.92 36.42 -13.63
N ASN A 111 -5.90 36.55 -14.53
CA ASN A 111 -6.22 37.81 -15.18
C ASN A 111 -7.28 38.58 -14.37
N PRO A 112 -7.01 39.81 -13.87
CA PRO A 112 -7.96 40.60 -13.09
C PRO A 112 -9.29 40.90 -13.77
N LYS A 113 -9.39 40.73 -15.10
CA LYS A 113 -10.63 40.96 -15.87
C LYS A 113 -11.52 39.71 -15.95
N CYS A 114 -11.05 38.56 -15.46
CA CYS A 114 -11.78 37.30 -15.51
C CYS A 114 -12.75 37.17 -14.31
N THR A 115 -13.86 36.46 -14.51
CA THR A 115 -14.86 36.18 -13.44
C THR A 115 -14.29 35.29 -12.32
N ASP A 116 -13.37 34.40 -12.69
CA ASP A 116 -12.77 33.44 -11.74
C ASP A 116 -11.38 33.90 -11.24
N TYR A 117 -11.13 35.22 -11.35
CA TYR A 117 -9.88 35.81 -10.86
C TYR A 117 -9.65 35.54 -9.38
N ILE A 118 -8.42 35.14 -9.02
CA ILE A 118 -7.96 34.86 -7.65
C ILE A 118 -7.12 36.04 -7.14
N PRO A 119 -7.71 36.98 -6.39
CA PRO A 119 -6.99 38.14 -5.88
C PRO A 119 -6.00 37.83 -4.75
N GLU A 120 -6.08 36.65 -4.15
CA GLU A 120 -5.22 36.17 -3.09
C GLU A 120 -3.77 35.90 -3.57
N VAL A 121 -3.58 35.79 -4.91
CA VAL A 121 -2.27 35.60 -5.52
C VAL A 121 -1.63 36.97 -5.84
N PRO A 122 -0.42 37.29 -5.34
CA PRO A 122 0.27 38.56 -5.60
C PRO A 122 0.59 38.74 -7.10
N SER A 123 0.29 39.93 -7.64
CA SER A 123 0.52 40.25 -9.06
C SER A 123 1.98 40.08 -9.52
N GLN A 124 2.94 40.28 -8.61
CA GLN A 124 4.38 40.09 -8.86
C GLN A 124 4.71 38.63 -9.22
N LEU A 125 4.08 37.67 -8.54
CA LEU A 125 4.25 36.24 -8.84
C LEU A 125 3.56 35.83 -10.14
N VAL A 126 2.41 36.44 -10.45
CA VAL A 126 1.74 36.25 -11.75
C VAL A 126 2.65 36.73 -12.88
N SER A 127 3.28 37.91 -12.75
CA SER A 127 4.23 38.43 -13.73
C SER A 127 5.46 37.53 -13.89
N ALA A 128 6.04 37.07 -12.79
CA ALA A 128 7.16 36.13 -12.83
C ALA A 128 6.79 34.78 -13.49
N CYS A 129 5.56 34.32 -13.26
CA CYS A 129 5.04 33.11 -13.90
C CYS A 129 4.90 33.32 -15.43
N ALA A 130 4.41 34.50 -15.88
CA ALA A 130 4.30 34.84 -17.29
C ALA A 130 5.68 34.90 -17.97
N GLU A 131 6.69 35.52 -17.35
CA GLU A 131 8.06 35.56 -17.85
C GLU A 131 8.67 34.17 -18.00
N ARG A 132 8.45 33.28 -17.01
CA ARG A 132 8.91 31.89 -17.07
C ARG A 132 8.21 31.10 -18.18
N LEU A 133 6.95 31.38 -18.44
CA LEU A 133 6.18 30.74 -19.52
C LEU A 133 6.75 31.10 -20.90
N GLU A 134 7.19 32.35 -21.10
CA GLU A 134 7.85 32.77 -22.35
C GLU A 134 9.22 32.12 -22.57
N GLN A 135 9.96 31.83 -21.49
CA GLN A 135 11.23 31.10 -21.56
C GLN A 135 11.04 29.60 -21.85
N GLY A 136 9.86 29.05 -21.57
CA GLY A 136 9.46 27.68 -21.81
C GLY A 136 8.65 27.09 -20.66
N PRO A 137 7.54 26.40 -20.96
CA PRO A 137 6.65 25.84 -19.94
C PRO A 137 7.34 24.68 -19.20
N CYS A 138 7.58 24.83 -17.90
CA CYS A 138 8.06 23.76 -17.04
C CYS A 138 6.93 23.19 -16.17
N LYS A 139 7.07 21.96 -15.69
CA LYS A 139 6.06 21.28 -14.85
C LYS A 139 5.73 22.05 -13.57
N ASP A 140 6.74 22.71 -12.99
CA ASP A 140 6.64 23.42 -11.71
C ASP A 140 6.30 24.93 -11.90
N LEU A 141 5.72 25.30 -13.04
CA LEU A 141 5.43 26.70 -13.37
C LEU A 141 4.55 27.37 -12.31
N PHE A 142 3.52 26.70 -11.86
CA PHE A 142 2.51 27.20 -10.91
C PHE A 142 2.76 26.81 -9.45
N LYS A 143 3.87 26.15 -9.13
CA LYS A 143 4.15 25.59 -7.80
C LYS A 143 3.99 26.62 -6.67
N GLU A 144 4.51 27.82 -6.84
CA GLU A 144 4.45 28.86 -5.81
C GLU A 144 3.02 29.42 -5.65
N LEU A 145 2.29 29.56 -6.76
CA LEU A 145 0.91 30.00 -6.74
C LEU A 145 0.00 28.96 -6.05
N THR A 146 0.24 27.67 -6.34
CA THR A 146 -0.43 26.54 -5.66
C THR A 146 -0.20 26.59 -4.16
N ARG A 147 1.05 26.80 -3.72
CA ARG A 147 1.42 26.91 -2.30
C ARG A 147 0.61 28.03 -1.61
N LEU A 148 0.60 29.22 -2.21
CA LEU A 148 -0.15 30.36 -1.65
C LEU A 148 -1.65 30.15 -1.61
N THR A 149 -2.21 29.49 -2.65
CA THR A 149 -3.65 29.15 -2.65
C THR A 149 -3.96 28.18 -1.51
N HIS A 150 -3.13 27.17 -1.26
CA HIS A 150 -3.30 26.28 -0.11
C HIS A 150 -3.11 27.01 1.23
N GLU A 151 -2.16 27.93 1.34
CA GLU A 151 -1.97 28.77 2.53
C GLU A 151 -3.23 29.58 2.82
N TYR A 152 -3.81 30.25 1.82
CA TYR A 152 -5.07 30.99 1.97
C TYR A 152 -6.20 30.06 2.44
N LEU A 153 -6.39 28.91 1.79
CA LEU A 153 -7.44 27.96 2.13
C LEU A 153 -7.27 27.36 3.53
N SER A 154 -6.05 27.28 4.04
CA SER A 154 -5.72 26.67 5.34
C SER A 154 -6.04 27.54 6.56
N VAL A 155 -6.36 28.81 6.39
CA VAL A 155 -6.61 29.76 7.50
C VAL A 155 -8.12 29.93 7.73
N ALA A 156 -8.70 31.05 7.29
CA ALA A 156 -10.13 31.35 7.54
C ALA A 156 -11.08 30.36 6.88
N PRO A 157 -10.90 29.96 5.58
CA PRO A 157 -11.77 28.96 4.97
C PRO A 157 -11.76 27.60 5.69
N PHE A 158 -10.61 27.18 6.17
CA PHE A 158 -10.50 25.92 6.92
C PHE A 158 -11.15 26.02 8.31
N ALA A 159 -11.03 27.16 9.00
CA ALA A 159 -11.74 27.40 10.27
C ALA A 159 -13.26 27.30 10.08
N ASP A 160 -13.81 27.94 9.05
CA ASP A 160 -15.23 27.86 8.70
C ASP A 160 -15.68 26.44 8.34
N TYR A 161 -14.80 25.68 7.64
CA TYR A 161 -15.07 24.28 7.34
C TYR A 161 -15.22 23.43 8.60
N LEU A 162 -14.38 23.62 9.60
CA LEU A 162 -14.44 22.88 10.86
C LEU A 162 -15.77 23.08 11.63
N ASP A 163 -16.46 24.20 11.38
CA ASP A 163 -17.78 24.48 11.97
C ASP A 163 -18.96 24.08 11.06
N SER A 164 -18.66 23.55 9.86
CA SER A 164 -19.67 23.24 8.85
C SER A 164 -20.29 21.84 9.01
N ILE A 165 -21.42 21.62 8.32
CA ILE A 165 -22.05 20.28 8.19
C ILE A 165 -21.15 19.30 7.43
N TYR A 166 -20.24 19.79 6.59
CA TYR A 166 -19.30 18.97 5.82
C TYR A 166 -18.25 18.33 6.73
N PHE A 167 -17.73 19.07 7.72
CA PHE A 167 -16.85 18.50 8.74
C PHE A 167 -17.59 17.52 9.66
N ASN A 168 -18.85 17.81 10.01
CA ASN A 168 -19.69 16.87 10.75
C ASN A 168 -19.86 15.54 9.98
N ARG A 169 -20.07 15.62 8.67
CA ARG A 169 -20.13 14.44 7.79
C ARG A 169 -18.79 13.70 7.75
N PHE A 170 -17.67 14.42 7.74
CA PHE A 170 -16.34 13.81 7.85
C PHE A 170 -16.18 13.01 9.16
N LEU A 171 -16.64 13.54 10.28
CA LEU A 171 -16.62 12.83 11.57
C LEU A 171 -17.45 11.53 11.53
N GLN A 172 -18.59 11.53 10.85
CA GLN A 172 -19.40 10.32 10.67
C GLN A 172 -18.66 9.27 9.81
N TRP A 173 -17.96 9.69 8.75
CA TRP A 173 -17.09 8.80 7.97
C TRP A 173 -15.96 8.22 8.82
N LYS A 174 -15.34 9.03 9.67
CA LYS A 174 -14.30 8.57 10.61
C LYS A 174 -14.85 7.61 11.66
N TRP A 175 -16.08 7.80 12.09
CA TRP A 175 -16.76 6.85 12.96
C TRP A 175 -16.98 5.50 12.28
N MET A 176 -17.42 5.48 11.03
CA MET A 176 -17.58 4.24 10.26
C MET A 176 -16.24 3.54 9.98
N GLU A 177 -15.18 4.28 9.72
CA GLU A 177 -13.82 3.78 9.53
C GLU A 177 -13.33 2.98 10.76
N ARG A 178 -13.69 3.42 11.96
CA ARG A 178 -13.30 2.80 13.24
C ARG A 178 -14.16 1.59 13.66
N GLN A 179 -15.15 1.22 12.84
CA GLN A 179 -16.01 0.07 13.21
C GLN A 179 -15.21 -1.24 13.21
N PRO A 180 -15.54 -2.19 14.12
CA PRO A 180 -14.80 -3.43 14.25
C PRO A 180 -14.77 -4.26 12.96
N VAL A 181 -13.58 -4.70 12.58
CA VAL A 181 -13.34 -5.56 11.42
C VAL A 181 -13.14 -6.99 11.89
N THR A 182 -13.90 -7.91 11.32
CA THR A 182 -13.85 -9.33 11.67
C THR A 182 -13.85 -10.20 10.41
N LYS A 183 -13.65 -11.51 10.57
CA LYS A 183 -13.80 -12.46 9.45
C LYS A 183 -15.16 -12.33 8.73
N ASN A 184 -16.22 -11.89 9.42
CA ASN A 184 -17.56 -11.73 8.86
C ASN A 184 -17.69 -10.48 7.97
N THR A 185 -16.76 -9.54 8.02
CA THR A 185 -16.65 -8.40 7.11
C THR A 185 -16.41 -8.87 5.67
N PHE A 186 -15.82 -10.06 5.50
CA PHE A 186 -15.37 -10.57 4.22
C PHE A 186 -16.12 -11.85 3.79
N ARG A 187 -16.19 -12.05 2.45
CA ARG A 187 -16.41 -13.36 1.83
C ARG A 187 -15.03 -13.88 1.41
N GLN A 188 -14.72 -15.12 1.77
CA GLN A 188 -13.47 -15.78 1.38
C GLN A 188 -13.68 -16.55 0.07
N TYR A 189 -12.67 -16.51 -0.79
CA TYR A 189 -12.61 -17.24 -2.05
C TYR A 189 -11.39 -18.19 -2.07
N ARG A 190 -10.93 -18.57 -3.27
CA ARG A 190 -9.82 -19.50 -3.43
C ARG A 190 -8.51 -18.98 -2.85
N VAL A 191 -7.61 -19.90 -2.53
CA VAL A 191 -6.20 -19.60 -2.24
C VAL A 191 -5.52 -19.16 -3.53
N LEU A 192 -4.79 -18.04 -3.49
CA LEU A 192 -4.06 -17.47 -4.61
C LEU A 192 -2.60 -17.93 -4.63
N GLY A 193 -2.02 -18.21 -3.45
CA GLY A 193 -0.64 -18.61 -3.33
C GLY A 193 -0.22 -18.82 -1.89
N LYS A 194 1.02 -19.29 -1.72
CA LYS A 194 1.75 -19.27 -0.46
C LYS A 194 2.84 -18.23 -0.59
N GLY A 195 2.88 -17.26 0.31
CA GLY A 195 4.04 -16.39 0.47
C GLY A 195 5.12 -17.13 1.22
N GLY A 196 6.33 -17.13 0.70
CA GLY A 196 7.45 -17.76 1.36
C GLY A 196 8.68 -17.81 0.44
N PHE A 197 9.83 -17.48 0.99
CA PHE A 197 11.12 -17.57 0.32
C PHE A 197 11.52 -19.03 0.13
N GLY A 198 11.95 -19.42 -1.04
CA GLY A 198 12.65 -20.59 -1.50
C GLY A 198 12.53 -21.89 -0.70
N GLU A 199 12.29 -23.02 -1.37
CA GLU A 199 12.37 -24.35 -0.74
C GLU A 199 13.74 -24.56 -0.09
N PRO A 200 13.82 -25.03 1.16
CA PRO A 200 15.07 -25.54 1.70
C PRO A 200 15.45 -26.85 0.98
N PRO A 201 16.73 -27.11 0.75
CA PRO A 201 17.17 -28.40 0.19
C PRO A 201 16.72 -29.54 1.12
N LYS A 202 16.04 -30.54 0.56
CA LYS A 202 15.72 -31.79 1.25
C LYS A 202 17.04 -32.49 1.62
N ASN A 203 17.25 -32.70 2.91
CA ASN A 203 18.34 -33.37 3.61
C ASN A 203 19.39 -32.48 4.28
N GLN A 204 19.07 -32.17 5.54
CA GLN A 204 20.06 -32.17 6.61
C GLN A 204 19.33 -32.20 7.97
N SER A 205 19.52 -33.30 8.70
CA SER A 205 19.09 -33.45 10.09
C SER A 205 19.87 -32.48 10.97
N CYS A 206 19.18 -31.60 11.70
CA CYS A 206 19.82 -30.70 12.65
C CYS A 206 19.37 -31.04 14.08
N ALA A 207 20.35 -31.36 14.92
CA ALA A 207 20.18 -31.56 16.35
C ALA A 207 19.85 -30.24 17.06
N CYS A 208 18.78 -30.23 17.85
CA CYS A 208 18.36 -29.11 18.67
C CYS A 208 19.14 -29.06 19.99
N ALA A 209 19.82 -27.94 20.27
CA ALA A 209 20.28 -27.59 21.60
C ALA A 209 19.33 -26.54 22.21
N LYS A 210 18.84 -26.84 23.43
CA LYS A 210 18.00 -25.96 24.25
C LYS A 210 18.84 -24.82 24.82
N VAL A 211 18.37 -23.57 24.67
CA VAL A 211 18.79 -22.45 25.52
C VAL A 211 17.56 -21.65 25.91
N HIS A 212 17.29 -21.59 27.20
CA HIS A 212 16.33 -20.68 27.84
C HIS A 212 17.02 -19.34 28.13
N GLY A 213 16.35 -18.22 27.85
CA GLY A 213 16.79 -16.87 28.24
C GLY A 213 15.87 -15.79 27.67
N GLU A 214 15.35 -14.95 28.53
CA GLU A 214 14.55 -13.76 28.19
C GLU A 214 15.39 -12.74 27.43
N MET A 215 14.86 -12.21 26.33
CA MET A 215 15.55 -11.20 25.51
C MET A 215 14.89 -9.82 25.63
N HIS A 216 15.61 -8.86 26.18
CA HIS A 216 15.28 -7.44 26.17
C HIS A 216 15.60 -6.77 24.81
N HIS A 217 14.92 -5.66 24.50
CA HIS A 217 14.98 -4.89 23.24
C HIS A 217 16.41 -4.43 22.83
N THR A 218 17.38 -4.48 23.73
CA THR A 218 18.80 -4.13 23.52
C THR A 218 19.62 -5.24 22.86
N ASP A 219 19.13 -6.48 22.83
CA ASP A 219 19.90 -7.64 22.34
C ASP A 219 19.94 -7.79 20.81
N LEU A 220 19.14 -7.03 20.07
CA LEU A 220 19.16 -7.00 18.60
C LEU A 220 20.48 -6.47 18.01
N CYS A 221 21.30 -5.81 18.81
CA CYS A 221 22.59 -5.22 18.40
C CYS A 221 23.82 -6.08 18.72
N THR A 222 23.67 -7.22 19.38
CA THR A 222 24.78 -8.12 19.75
C THR A 222 25.12 -9.15 18.67
N GLU A 223 26.37 -9.65 18.65
CA GLU A 223 26.82 -10.65 17.66
C GLU A 223 26.03 -11.98 17.76
N ASN A 224 25.57 -12.38 18.94
CA ASN A 224 24.75 -13.57 19.13
C ASN A 224 23.31 -13.37 18.64
N GLY A 225 22.71 -12.19 18.82
CA GLY A 225 21.42 -11.83 18.23
C GLY A 225 21.47 -11.88 16.69
N ARG A 226 22.60 -11.51 16.11
CA ARG A 226 22.82 -11.50 14.63
C ARG A 226 22.96 -12.90 14.03
N ARG A 227 23.58 -13.85 14.71
CA ARG A 227 23.63 -15.27 14.30
C ARG A 227 22.24 -15.90 14.33
N ASN A 228 21.45 -15.59 15.35
CA ASN A 228 20.07 -16.06 15.47
C ASN A 228 19.18 -15.48 14.35
N ILE A 229 19.33 -14.21 13.98
CA ILE A 229 18.56 -13.59 12.89
C ILE A 229 18.94 -14.20 11.54
N ALA A 230 20.22 -14.42 11.24
CA ALA A 230 20.66 -15.07 9.98
C ALA A 230 20.15 -16.52 9.88
N GLN A 231 20.14 -17.26 10.98
CA GLN A 231 19.65 -18.65 11.07
C GLN A 231 18.11 -18.72 11.10
N MET A 232 17.43 -17.68 11.61
CA MET A 232 15.98 -17.49 11.54
C MET A 232 15.51 -17.16 10.12
N MET A 233 16.31 -16.46 9.32
CA MET A 233 15.96 -16.07 7.95
C MET A 233 16.03 -17.23 6.94
N GLU A 234 16.72 -18.32 7.24
CA GLU A 234 16.64 -19.56 6.46
C GLU A 234 15.30 -20.30 6.64
N ASN A 235 14.50 -19.93 7.62
CA ASN A 235 13.20 -20.55 7.94
C ASN A 235 12.04 -19.64 7.54
N VAL A 236 11.75 -19.64 6.29
CA VAL A 236 10.68 -18.97 5.54
C VAL A 236 9.31 -18.91 6.22
N TRP A 237 8.72 -17.72 6.22
CA TRP A 237 7.32 -17.50 6.55
C TRP A 237 6.41 -18.11 5.50
N MET A 238 5.80 -19.24 5.80
CA MET A 238 4.71 -19.76 4.96
C MET A 238 3.42 -19.05 5.37
N SER A 239 3.02 -18.04 4.62
CA SER A 239 1.71 -17.40 4.72
C SER A 239 0.79 -17.95 3.63
N GLN A 240 -0.49 -18.07 3.95
CA GLN A 240 -1.52 -18.40 2.97
C GLN A 240 -2.15 -17.10 2.47
N VAL A 241 -2.21 -16.90 1.17
CA VAL A 241 -2.90 -15.77 0.55
C VAL A 241 -4.17 -16.28 -0.13
N CYS A 242 -5.31 -15.71 0.26
CA CYS A 242 -6.63 -16.04 -0.30
C CYS A 242 -7.25 -14.79 -0.91
N ALA A 243 -8.01 -14.93 -1.99
CA ALA A 243 -8.88 -13.85 -2.44
C ALA A 243 -10.03 -13.67 -1.43
N CYS A 244 -10.39 -12.43 -1.17
CA CYS A 244 -11.55 -12.09 -0.33
C CYS A 244 -12.28 -10.86 -0.87
N GLN A 245 -13.56 -10.70 -0.51
CA GLN A 245 -14.41 -9.59 -0.94
C GLN A 245 -15.06 -8.95 0.28
N VAL A 246 -14.97 -7.63 0.38
CA VAL A 246 -15.68 -6.85 1.40
C VAL A 246 -17.19 -6.92 1.12
N ARG A 247 -17.98 -7.35 2.08
CA ARG A 247 -19.45 -7.54 1.90
C ARG A 247 -20.20 -6.25 1.69
N ALA A 248 -19.74 -5.18 2.31
CA ALA A 248 -20.37 -3.87 2.23
C ALA A 248 -20.15 -3.19 0.89
N THR A 249 -18.93 -3.22 0.36
CA THR A 249 -18.51 -2.46 -0.82
C THR A 249 -18.45 -3.32 -2.09
N GLY A 250 -18.26 -4.64 -1.94
CA GLY A 250 -18.02 -5.56 -3.04
C GLY A 250 -16.57 -5.57 -3.54
N LYS A 251 -15.68 -4.73 -2.98
CA LYS A 251 -14.29 -4.65 -3.42
C LYS A 251 -13.54 -5.94 -3.10
N MET A 252 -12.72 -6.37 -4.05
CA MET A 252 -11.89 -7.56 -3.95
C MET A 252 -10.51 -7.22 -3.40
N TYR A 253 -9.98 -8.11 -2.56
CA TYR A 253 -8.66 -8.00 -1.92
C TYR A 253 -7.96 -9.36 -1.83
N ALA A 254 -6.68 -9.34 -1.51
CA ALA A 254 -5.89 -10.51 -1.13
C ALA A 254 -5.75 -10.53 0.40
N CYS A 255 -6.13 -11.62 1.04
CA CYS A 255 -5.98 -11.81 2.49
C CYS A 255 -4.77 -12.69 2.78
N LYS A 256 -3.68 -12.10 3.28
CA LYS A 256 -2.47 -12.80 3.78
C LYS A 256 -2.75 -13.25 5.21
N LYS A 257 -2.79 -14.57 5.43
CA LYS A 257 -3.05 -15.20 6.73
C LYS A 257 -1.74 -15.70 7.34
N LEU A 258 -1.44 -15.23 8.53
CA LEU A 258 -0.29 -15.61 9.34
C LEU A 258 -0.77 -16.47 10.50
N GLU A 259 -0.43 -17.77 10.52
CA GLU A 259 -0.87 -18.70 11.57
C GLU A 259 -0.23 -18.34 12.93
N LYS A 260 -1.03 -18.03 13.95
CA LYS A 260 -0.59 -17.60 15.29
C LYS A 260 0.38 -18.60 15.94
N LYS A 261 0.07 -19.90 15.91
CA LYS A 261 0.94 -20.96 16.44
C LYS A 261 2.30 -21.01 15.77
N ARG A 262 2.35 -20.72 14.47
CA ARG A 262 3.59 -20.71 13.69
C ARG A 262 4.43 -19.49 14.00
N ILE A 263 3.80 -18.32 14.16
CA ILE A 263 4.47 -17.09 14.61
C ILE A 263 5.13 -17.35 15.97
N LYS A 264 4.36 -17.83 16.97
CA LYS A 264 4.84 -18.11 18.33
C LYS A 264 5.99 -19.13 18.30
N LYS A 265 5.85 -20.24 17.56
CA LYS A 265 6.91 -21.26 17.44
C LYS A 265 8.23 -20.71 16.93
N ARG A 266 8.17 -19.70 16.04
CA ARG A 266 9.34 -19.11 15.38
C ARG A 266 9.81 -17.81 16.03
N LYS A 267 9.18 -17.35 17.10
CA LYS A 267 9.43 -16.04 17.74
C LYS A 267 9.39 -14.89 16.72
N GLY A 268 8.37 -14.89 15.86
CA GLY A 268 8.27 -14.00 14.72
C GLY A 268 7.33 -12.81 14.92
N GLU A 269 6.89 -12.55 16.14
CA GLU A 269 5.93 -11.50 16.49
C GLU A 269 6.43 -10.12 16.05
N ALA A 270 7.69 -9.81 16.35
CA ALA A 270 8.30 -8.54 16.02
C ALA A 270 8.36 -8.30 14.49
N MET A 271 8.65 -9.35 13.71
CA MET A 271 8.69 -9.24 12.25
C MET A 271 7.29 -9.04 11.66
N ALA A 272 6.29 -9.79 12.14
CA ALA A 272 4.91 -9.65 11.70
C ALA A 272 4.35 -8.25 12.00
N LEU A 273 4.67 -7.72 13.19
CA LEU A 273 4.26 -6.37 13.57
C LEU A 273 4.99 -5.30 12.75
N ASN A 274 6.28 -5.46 12.49
CA ASN A 274 7.06 -4.56 11.65
C ASN A 274 6.51 -4.50 10.21
N GLU A 275 6.21 -5.65 9.59
CA GLU A 275 5.59 -5.70 8.26
C GLU A 275 4.26 -4.93 8.25
N LYS A 276 3.41 -5.18 9.23
CA LYS A 276 2.12 -4.51 9.36
C LYS A 276 2.27 -2.99 9.54
N GLN A 277 3.16 -2.54 10.42
CA GLN A 277 3.41 -1.12 10.68
C GLN A 277 3.97 -0.39 9.46
N ILE A 278 4.86 -1.03 8.70
CA ILE A 278 5.37 -0.47 7.44
C ILE A 278 4.23 -0.34 6.43
N LEU A 279 3.41 -1.38 6.28
CA LEU A 279 2.26 -1.36 5.37
C LEU A 279 1.20 -0.30 5.74
N GLU A 280 1.02 0.02 7.02
CA GLU A 280 0.12 1.10 7.46
C GLU A 280 0.66 2.50 7.12
N ARG A 281 1.99 2.64 7.16
CA ARG A 281 2.67 3.92 6.93
C ARG A 281 2.77 4.27 5.44
N VAL A 282 2.96 3.27 4.58
CA VAL A 282 3.20 3.46 3.15
C VAL A 282 1.90 3.68 2.40
N ASN A 283 1.76 4.84 1.77
CA ASN A 283 0.71 5.13 0.82
C ASN A 283 1.33 5.37 -0.55
N SER A 284 1.30 4.38 -1.41
CA SER A 284 1.91 4.40 -2.74
C SER A 284 1.05 3.67 -3.76
N ARG A 285 1.01 4.20 -4.98
CA ARG A 285 0.40 3.52 -6.12
C ARG A 285 1.20 2.28 -6.55
N PHE A 286 2.53 2.28 -6.31
CA PHE A 286 3.48 1.26 -6.75
C PHE A 286 3.89 0.27 -5.65
N VAL A 287 3.26 0.34 -4.48
CA VAL A 287 3.42 -0.62 -3.39
C VAL A 287 2.04 -1.16 -3.03
N VAL A 288 1.93 -2.43 -2.66
CA VAL A 288 0.66 -3.00 -2.18
C VAL A 288 0.18 -2.25 -0.96
N SER A 289 -1.09 -1.89 -0.92
CA SER A 289 -1.69 -1.16 0.19
C SER A 289 -2.36 -2.13 1.15
N LEU A 290 -2.24 -1.87 2.45
CA LEU A 290 -2.98 -2.56 3.51
C LEU A 290 -4.32 -1.84 3.73
N ALA A 291 -5.43 -2.51 3.45
CA ALA A 291 -6.76 -1.95 3.67
C ALA A 291 -7.32 -2.28 5.06
N TYR A 292 -7.03 -3.50 5.56
CA TYR A 292 -7.50 -3.96 6.86
C TYR A 292 -6.50 -4.88 7.53
N ALA A 293 -6.43 -4.82 8.87
CA ALA A 293 -5.70 -5.77 9.70
C ALA A 293 -6.63 -6.29 10.81
N TYR A 294 -6.85 -7.60 10.87
CA TYR A 294 -7.73 -8.21 11.87
C TYR A 294 -7.21 -9.59 12.29
N GLU A 295 -7.78 -10.11 13.36
CA GLU A 295 -7.44 -11.45 13.85
C GLU A 295 -8.61 -12.42 13.77
N THR A 296 -8.27 -13.69 13.70
CA THR A 296 -9.18 -14.83 13.92
C THR A 296 -8.66 -15.65 15.10
N LYS A 297 -9.40 -16.68 15.49
CA LYS A 297 -8.94 -17.63 16.51
C LYS A 297 -7.51 -18.15 16.24
N ASP A 298 -7.20 -18.45 14.95
CA ASP A 298 -6.00 -19.21 14.57
C ASP A 298 -4.99 -18.38 13.75
N ALA A 299 -5.35 -17.19 13.26
CA ALA A 299 -4.52 -16.41 12.35
C ALA A 299 -4.64 -14.90 12.55
N LEU A 300 -3.54 -14.19 12.27
CA LEU A 300 -3.51 -12.76 11.99
C LEU A 300 -3.69 -12.56 10.49
N CYS A 301 -4.49 -11.59 10.10
CA CYS A 301 -4.91 -11.37 8.72
C CYS A 301 -4.57 -9.95 8.26
N LEU A 302 -3.79 -9.85 7.19
CA LEU A 302 -3.53 -8.62 6.44
C LEU A 302 -4.33 -8.65 5.15
N VAL A 303 -5.22 -7.68 4.94
CA VAL A 303 -6.03 -7.54 3.73
C VAL A 303 -5.40 -6.51 2.83
N LEU A 304 -4.82 -6.97 1.74
CA LEU A 304 -3.95 -6.22 0.84
C LEU A 304 -4.60 -6.02 -0.53
N THR A 305 -4.10 -5.05 -1.29
CA THR A 305 -4.46 -4.87 -2.70
C THR A 305 -4.38 -6.21 -3.44
N LEU A 306 -5.43 -6.57 -4.17
CA LEU A 306 -5.46 -7.77 -5.01
C LEU A 306 -4.73 -7.50 -6.32
N MET A 307 -3.75 -8.33 -6.63
CA MET A 307 -2.94 -8.28 -7.85
C MET A 307 -3.20 -9.55 -8.66
N ASN A 308 -3.97 -9.44 -9.75
CA ASN A 308 -4.45 -10.61 -10.50
C ASN A 308 -3.58 -10.97 -11.72
N GLY A 309 -2.68 -10.06 -12.13
CA GLY A 309 -1.81 -10.27 -13.28
C GLY A 309 -0.61 -11.17 -13.02
N GLY A 310 -0.47 -11.74 -11.81
CA GLY A 310 0.66 -12.60 -11.44
C GLY A 310 1.92 -11.83 -11.05
N ASP A 311 3.02 -12.55 -10.84
CA ASP A 311 4.32 -11.98 -10.50
C ASP A 311 5.26 -11.90 -11.70
N LEU A 312 6.26 -11.02 -11.65
CA LEU A 312 7.23 -10.85 -12.74
C LEU A 312 8.03 -12.13 -13.03
N LYS A 313 8.27 -12.98 -12.03
CA LYS A 313 8.96 -14.25 -12.24
C LYS A 313 8.20 -15.15 -13.20
N PHE A 314 6.86 -15.25 -13.02
CA PHE A 314 6.01 -15.99 -13.94
C PHE A 314 6.13 -15.42 -15.36
N HIS A 315 6.05 -14.09 -15.48
CA HIS A 315 6.12 -13.41 -16.78
C HIS A 315 7.49 -13.52 -17.45
N ILE A 316 8.59 -13.44 -16.69
CA ILE A 316 9.95 -13.56 -17.25
C ILE A 316 10.23 -14.98 -17.77
N TYR A 317 9.72 -16.01 -17.09
CA TYR A 317 10.19 -17.39 -17.28
C TYR A 317 9.15 -18.37 -17.83
N HIS A 318 7.88 -18.03 -17.84
CA HIS A 318 6.80 -18.97 -18.19
C HIS A 318 5.86 -18.44 -19.28
N MET A 319 6.09 -17.22 -19.78
CA MET A 319 5.29 -16.63 -20.86
C MET A 319 6.14 -16.41 -22.10
N GLY A 320 6.21 -17.42 -22.99
CA GLY A 320 7.00 -17.36 -24.22
C GLY A 320 8.49 -17.53 -24.01
N GLU A 321 9.30 -16.79 -24.75
CA GLU A 321 10.75 -16.74 -24.56
C GLU A 321 11.12 -16.05 -23.25
N ALA A 322 12.25 -16.49 -22.65
CA ALA A 322 12.70 -15.90 -21.38
C ALA A 322 13.16 -14.45 -21.56
N GLY A 323 12.63 -13.57 -20.73
CA GLY A 323 12.87 -12.14 -20.75
C GLY A 323 11.77 -11.35 -21.43
N PHE A 324 11.92 -10.02 -21.44
CA PHE A 324 10.99 -9.07 -22.05
C PHE A 324 11.68 -8.28 -23.15
N GLU A 325 10.89 -7.71 -24.06
CA GLU A 325 11.35 -6.58 -24.86
C GLU A 325 11.77 -5.42 -23.94
N GLU A 326 12.83 -4.72 -24.33
CA GLU A 326 13.43 -3.65 -23.53
C GLU A 326 12.39 -2.58 -23.12
N ALA A 327 11.47 -2.21 -24.00
CA ALA A 327 10.45 -1.22 -23.72
C ALA A 327 9.56 -1.62 -22.51
N ARG A 328 9.21 -2.90 -22.41
CA ARG A 328 8.43 -3.45 -21.28
C ARG A 328 9.25 -3.47 -19.99
N ALA A 329 10.51 -3.88 -20.07
CA ALA A 329 11.40 -3.90 -18.93
C ALA A 329 11.66 -2.48 -18.38
N VAL A 330 11.86 -1.50 -19.25
CA VAL A 330 12.07 -0.09 -18.90
C VAL A 330 10.82 0.53 -18.26
N PHE A 331 9.63 0.22 -18.76
CA PHE A 331 8.38 0.69 -18.18
C PHE A 331 8.22 0.19 -16.74
N TYR A 332 8.42 -1.11 -16.50
CA TYR A 332 8.35 -1.66 -15.15
C TYR A 332 9.47 -1.14 -14.24
N ALA A 333 10.69 -0.94 -14.76
CA ALA A 333 11.77 -0.35 -13.99
C ALA A 333 11.42 1.09 -13.54
N ALA A 334 10.72 1.87 -14.38
CA ALA A 334 10.25 3.20 -14.01
C ALA A 334 9.19 3.15 -12.89
N GLU A 335 8.23 2.24 -12.96
CA GLU A 335 7.22 2.06 -11.90
C GLU A 335 7.85 1.58 -10.59
N ILE A 336 8.81 0.63 -10.66
CA ILE A 336 9.56 0.17 -9.48
C ILE A 336 10.38 1.31 -8.87
N CYS A 337 11.01 2.15 -9.70
CA CYS A 337 11.75 3.33 -9.24
C CYS A 337 10.84 4.29 -8.44
N CYS A 338 9.61 4.55 -8.91
CA CYS A 338 8.63 5.33 -8.17
C CYS A 338 8.23 4.65 -6.83
N GLY A 339 8.03 3.33 -6.84
CA GLY A 339 7.71 2.57 -5.62
C GLY A 339 8.85 2.59 -4.58
N LEU A 340 10.10 2.47 -5.03
CA LEU A 340 11.27 2.63 -4.16
C LEU A 340 11.41 4.06 -3.63
N GLU A 341 11.14 5.09 -4.46
CA GLU A 341 11.11 6.48 -4.02
C GLU A 341 10.12 6.72 -2.90
N ASP A 342 8.89 6.18 -3.03
CA ASP A 342 7.85 6.29 -2.01
C ASP A 342 8.28 5.62 -0.69
N LEU A 343 8.90 4.43 -0.76
CA LEU A 343 9.45 3.74 0.41
C LEU A 343 10.60 4.54 1.04
N HIS A 344 11.54 5.03 0.24
CA HIS A 344 12.70 5.78 0.73
C HIS A 344 12.31 7.14 1.32
N ARG A 345 11.28 7.81 0.80
CA ARG A 345 10.70 9.04 1.38
C ARG A 345 10.17 8.79 2.79
N GLU A 346 9.59 7.62 3.05
CA GLU A 346 9.15 7.17 4.36
C GLU A 346 10.31 6.58 5.21
N ARG A 347 11.55 6.72 4.76
CA ARG A 347 12.76 6.19 5.42
C ARG A 347 12.76 4.67 5.55
N ILE A 348 12.11 3.96 4.62
CA ILE A 348 12.01 2.49 4.59
C ILE A 348 12.97 1.94 3.54
N VAL A 349 13.85 1.02 3.94
CA VAL A 349 14.70 0.24 3.05
C VAL A 349 14.01 -1.10 2.80
N TYR A 350 13.79 -1.47 1.55
CA TYR A 350 12.99 -2.63 1.17
C TYR A 350 13.74 -3.97 1.30
N ARG A 351 14.97 -4.06 0.81
CA ARG A 351 15.93 -5.17 0.96
C ARG A 351 15.62 -6.50 0.26
N ASP A 352 14.49 -6.65 -0.40
CA ASP A 352 14.09 -7.92 -1.03
C ASP A 352 13.47 -7.75 -2.41
N LEU A 353 14.00 -6.80 -3.20
CA LEU A 353 13.55 -6.59 -4.57
C LEU A 353 14.00 -7.76 -5.45
N LYS A 354 13.00 -8.46 -6.01
CA LYS A 354 13.16 -9.63 -6.88
C LYS A 354 11.88 -9.87 -7.69
N PRO A 355 11.92 -10.65 -8.79
CA PRO A 355 10.75 -10.84 -9.65
C PRO A 355 9.50 -11.39 -8.95
N GLU A 356 9.66 -12.25 -7.94
CA GLU A 356 8.55 -12.83 -7.18
C GLU A 356 7.76 -11.81 -6.37
N ASN A 357 8.41 -10.71 -5.98
CA ASN A 357 7.83 -9.68 -5.13
C ASN A 357 7.25 -8.50 -5.91
N ILE A 358 7.32 -8.54 -7.24
CA ILE A 358 6.71 -7.54 -8.12
C ILE A 358 5.49 -8.15 -8.78
N LEU A 359 4.33 -7.64 -8.43
CA LEU A 359 3.02 -8.16 -8.85
C LEU A 359 2.37 -7.23 -9.87
N LEU A 360 1.67 -7.81 -10.85
CA LEU A 360 0.89 -7.07 -11.84
C LEU A 360 -0.58 -6.99 -11.41
N ASP A 361 -1.20 -5.83 -11.66
CA ASP A 361 -2.65 -5.66 -11.53
C ASP A 361 -3.39 -6.09 -12.82
N ASP A 362 -4.71 -5.94 -12.85
CA ASP A 362 -5.57 -6.26 -13.99
C ASP A 362 -5.30 -5.38 -15.23
N HIS A 363 -4.66 -4.24 -15.06
CA HIS A 363 -4.35 -3.29 -16.12
C HIS A 363 -2.92 -3.43 -16.66
N GLY A 364 -2.06 -4.18 -15.96
CA GLY A 364 -0.66 -4.40 -16.31
C GLY A 364 0.32 -3.45 -15.61
N HIS A 365 -0.13 -2.67 -14.64
CA HIS A 365 0.73 -1.91 -13.74
C HIS A 365 1.31 -2.80 -12.65
N ILE A 366 2.51 -2.45 -12.14
CA ILE A 366 3.14 -3.23 -11.08
C ILE A 366 2.91 -2.63 -9.69
N ARG A 367 3.03 -3.49 -8.68
CA ARG A 367 3.23 -3.09 -7.28
C ARG A 367 4.29 -3.95 -6.61
N ILE A 368 5.11 -3.30 -5.79
CA ILE A 368 6.05 -3.96 -4.88
C ILE A 368 5.25 -4.61 -3.76
N SER A 369 5.50 -5.88 -3.47
CA SER A 369 4.80 -6.66 -2.44
C SER A 369 5.77 -7.22 -1.41
N ASP A 370 5.25 -7.89 -0.39
CA ASP A 370 6.00 -8.58 0.68
C ASP A 370 7.06 -7.71 1.38
N LEU A 371 6.61 -6.84 2.29
CA LEU A 371 7.46 -5.96 3.07
C LEU A 371 8.02 -6.62 4.36
N GLY A 372 7.98 -7.95 4.45
CA GLY A 372 8.45 -8.69 5.62
C GLY A 372 9.93 -8.50 5.96
N LEU A 373 10.77 -8.13 4.98
CA LEU A 373 12.18 -7.80 5.18
C LEU A 373 12.48 -6.30 5.18
N ALA A 374 11.47 -5.46 4.91
CA ALA A 374 11.64 -4.01 4.92
C ALA A 374 11.91 -3.49 6.34
N VAL A 375 12.58 -2.35 6.45
CA VAL A 375 12.94 -1.75 7.74
C VAL A 375 12.95 -0.24 7.67
N TYR A 376 12.47 0.38 8.74
CA TYR A 376 12.59 1.82 8.94
C TYR A 376 14.01 2.19 9.43
N VAL A 377 14.63 3.17 8.78
CA VAL A 377 15.97 3.69 9.14
C VAL A 377 15.84 5.18 9.45
N PRO A 378 15.94 5.59 10.72
CA PRO A 378 15.87 6.99 11.10
C PRO A 378 16.90 7.86 10.35
N GLU A 379 16.63 9.15 10.25
CA GLU A 379 17.53 10.09 9.61
C GLU A 379 18.90 10.11 10.29
N GLY A 380 19.96 10.22 9.50
CA GLY A 380 21.34 10.17 9.99
C GLY A 380 21.83 8.80 10.45
N GLN A 381 20.97 7.77 10.47
CA GLN A 381 21.36 6.43 10.88
C GLN A 381 21.65 5.53 9.68
N THR A 382 22.47 4.52 9.92
CA THR A 382 22.78 3.44 8.97
C THR A 382 22.52 2.10 9.63
N MET A 383 22.22 1.09 8.83
CA MET A 383 21.98 -0.26 9.30
C MET A 383 23.10 -1.21 8.88
N LYS A 384 23.14 -2.39 9.46
CA LYS A 384 24.07 -3.48 9.15
C LYS A 384 23.34 -4.80 9.20
N GLY A 385 23.72 -5.75 8.33
CA GLY A 385 23.16 -7.11 8.36
C GLY A 385 23.06 -7.70 6.96
N ARG A 386 23.30 -9.00 6.84
CA ARG A 386 23.19 -9.77 5.59
C ARG A 386 21.75 -10.24 5.41
N VAL A 387 20.90 -9.37 4.88
CA VAL A 387 19.46 -9.58 4.70
C VAL A 387 19.11 -9.46 3.23
N GLY A 388 18.27 -10.35 2.73
CA GLY A 388 17.80 -10.36 1.34
C GLY A 388 17.98 -11.72 0.67
N THR A 389 17.57 -11.80 -0.58
CA THR A 389 17.65 -13.01 -1.41
C THR A 389 19.02 -13.12 -2.10
N VAL A 390 19.65 -14.29 -1.99
CA VAL A 390 20.94 -14.56 -2.68
C VAL A 390 20.81 -14.31 -4.17
N GLY A 391 21.78 -13.59 -4.74
CA GLY A 391 21.75 -13.17 -6.15
C GLY A 391 21.25 -11.75 -6.37
N TYR A 392 20.45 -11.20 -5.42
CA TYR A 392 19.98 -9.80 -5.44
C TYR A 392 20.59 -8.93 -4.33
N MET A 393 21.25 -9.55 -3.34
CA MET A 393 21.95 -8.81 -2.29
C MET A 393 23.12 -8.02 -2.87
N ALA A 394 23.22 -6.74 -2.50
CA ALA A 394 24.30 -5.88 -2.93
C ALA A 394 25.67 -6.24 -2.30
N PRO A 395 26.80 -5.86 -2.91
CA PRO A 395 28.15 -6.17 -2.40
C PRO A 395 28.37 -5.73 -0.94
N GLU A 396 27.92 -4.56 -0.53
CA GLU A 396 28.01 -4.05 0.84
C GLU A 396 27.20 -4.89 1.83
N VAL A 397 26.04 -5.45 1.39
CA VAL A 397 25.22 -6.35 2.21
C VAL A 397 25.93 -7.69 2.36
N VAL A 398 26.48 -8.24 1.29
CA VAL A 398 27.24 -9.51 1.30
C VAL A 398 28.48 -9.39 2.19
N LYS A 399 29.20 -8.26 2.13
CA LYS A 399 30.35 -7.94 2.99
C LYS A 399 29.97 -7.58 4.43
N ASN A 400 28.65 -7.48 4.73
CA ASN A 400 28.14 -7.05 6.03
C ASN A 400 28.66 -5.66 6.44
N GLU A 401 28.76 -4.75 5.50
CA GLU A 401 29.09 -3.32 5.71
C GLU A 401 27.84 -2.54 6.16
N ARG A 402 28.02 -1.26 6.52
CA ARG A 402 26.90 -0.38 6.82
C ARG A 402 26.26 0.15 5.54
N TYR A 403 24.93 0.26 5.52
CA TYR A 403 24.18 0.75 4.35
C TYR A 403 22.89 1.51 4.76
N THR A 404 22.29 2.19 3.82
CA THR A 404 20.96 2.77 3.88
C THR A 404 20.12 2.23 2.69
N PHE A 405 19.81 3.06 1.70
CA PHE A 405 18.98 2.72 0.54
C PHE A 405 19.74 2.03 -0.61
N SER A 406 21.05 2.02 -0.56
CA SER A 406 21.89 1.52 -1.66
C SER A 406 21.59 0.09 -2.13
N PRO A 407 21.19 -0.87 -1.26
CA PRO A 407 20.86 -2.23 -1.71
C PRO A 407 19.63 -2.28 -2.64
N ASP A 408 18.68 -1.36 -2.49
CA ASP A 408 17.46 -1.36 -3.29
C ASP A 408 17.76 -0.94 -4.74
N TRP A 409 18.66 0.03 -4.95
CA TRP A 409 19.11 0.44 -6.28
C TRP A 409 19.93 -0.65 -6.98
N TRP A 410 20.79 -1.36 -6.25
CA TRP A 410 21.48 -2.54 -6.75
C TRP A 410 20.49 -3.61 -7.22
N ALA A 411 19.50 -3.92 -6.39
CA ALA A 411 18.51 -4.93 -6.69
C ALA A 411 17.62 -4.54 -7.89
N LEU A 412 17.33 -3.24 -8.09
CA LEU A 412 16.69 -2.73 -9.30
C LEU A 412 17.55 -3.02 -10.54
N GLY A 413 18.88 -2.83 -10.45
CA GLY A 413 19.81 -3.18 -11.53
C GLY A 413 19.78 -4.67 -11.88
N CYS A 414 19.79 -5.55 -10.85
CA CYS A 414 19.66 -6.99 -11.04
C CYS A 414 18.34 -7.37 -11.71
N LEU A 415 17.24 -6.75 -11.27
CA LEU A 415 15.92 -7.03 -11.79
C LEU A 415 15.73 -6.53 -13.22
N LEU A 416 16.22 -5.33 -13.56
CA LEU A 416 16.19 -4.82 -14.93
C LEU A 416 16.99 -5.71 -15.87
N TYR A 417 18.19 -6.12 -15.46
CA TYR A 417 19.01 -7.08 -16.21
C TYR A 417 18.24 -8.38 -16.46
N GLU A 418 17.63 -8.95 -15.42
CA GLU A 418 16.87 -10.20 -15.50
C GLU A 418 15.61 -10.08 -16.36
N MET A 419 14.92 -8.94 -16.32
CA MET A 419 13.77 -8.68 -17.20
C MET A 419 14.14 -8.69 -18.67
N ILE A 420 15.31 -8.17 -19.05
CA ILE A 420 15.77 -8.11 -20.46
C ILE A 420 16.41 -9.43 -20.87
N GLU A 421 17.35 -9.95 -20.09
CA GLU A 421 18.15 -11.14 -20.44
C GLU A 421 17.36 -12.45 -20.30
N GLY A 422 16.40 -12.52 -19.37
CA GLY A 422 15.69 -13.73 -19.01
C GLY A 422 16.46 -14.62 -18.01
N GLN A 423 17.52 -14.08 -17.39
CA GLN A 423 18.28 -14.71 -16.31
C GLN A 423 18.96 -13.66 -15.43
N SER A 424 19.18 -14.00 -14.16
CA SER A 424 19.88 -13.13 -13.21
C SER A 424 21.34 -12.88 -13.64
N PRO A 425 21.91 -11.66 -13.39
CA PRO A 425 23.28 -11.34 -13.79
C PRO A 425 24.35 -12.17 -13.08
N PHE A 426 24.07 -12.66 -11.86
CA PHE A 426 25.05 -13.37 -11.01
C PHE A 426 24.64 -14.80 -10.68
N GLN A 427 23.50 -15.28 -11.15
CA GLN A 427 23.00 -16.63 -10.89
C GLN A 427 22.37 -17.25 -12.14
N GLN A 428 23.08 -18.17 -12.78
CA GLN A 428 22.58 -18.90 -13.94
C GLN A 428 21.55 -19.97 -13.53
N ARG A 429 20.35 -19.95 -14.12
CA ARG A 429 19.22 -20.84 -13.80
C ARG A 429 19.53 -22.34 -13.95
N LYS A 430 20.38 -22.71 -14.88
CA LYS A 430 20.70 -24.13 -15.22
C LYS A 430 21.84 -24.74 -14.40
N LYS A 431 22.60 -23.95 -13.66
CA LYS A 431 23.72 -24.43 -12.83
C LYS A 431 23.37 -24.24 -11.36
N LYS A 432 23.36 -25.32 -10.57
CA LYS A 432 23.33 -25.22 -9.09
C LYS A 432 24.68 -24.67 -8.62
N ILE A 433 24.79 -23.35 -8.58
CA ILE A 433 25.97 -22.66 -8.06
C ILE A 433 25.80 -22.56 -6.53
N LYS A 434 26.90 -22.84 -5.80
CA LYS A 434 26.92 -22.69 -4.34
C LYS A 434 26.74 -21.21 -3.96
N ARG A 435 26.16 -20.95 -2.78
CA ARG A 435 25.92 -19.59 -2.28
C ARG A 435 27.20 -18.74 -2.25
N GLU A 436 28.30 -19.33 -1.78
CA GLU A 436 29.61 -18.68 -1.68
C GLU A 436 30.11 -18.20 -3.04
N GLU A 437 29.86 -18.97 -4.09
CA GLU A 437 30.25 -18.61 -5.46
C GLU A 437 29.37 -17.46 -5.99
N VAL A 438 28.06 -17.46 -5.76
CA VAL A 438 27.20 -16.33 -6.11
C VAL A 438 27.66 -15.06 -5.39
N GLU A 439 27.97 -15.16 -4.11
CA GLU A 439 28.49 -14.04 -3.32
C GLU A 439 29.84 -13.53 -3.81
N ARG A 440 30.71 -14.41 -4.34
CA ARG A 440 31.96 -14.02 -5.00
C ARG A 440 31.68 -13.25 -6.30
N LEU A 441 30.79 -13.78 -7.16
CA LEU A 441 30.39 -13.12 -8.41
C LEU A 441 29.84 -11.71 -8.15
N VAL A 442 28.94 -11.55 -7.18
CA VAL A 442 28.38 -10.26 -6.78
C VAL A 442 29.49 -9.26 -6.37
N LYS A 443 30.52 -9.71 -5.67
CA LYS A 443 31.59 -8.83 -5.17
C LYS A 443 32.63 -8.46 -6.22
N GLU A 444 32.99 -9.42 -7.09
CA GLU A 444 34.26 -9.38 -7.84
C GLU A 444 34.06 -9.35 -9.36
N VAL A 445 32.96 -9.89 -9.87
CA VAL A 445 32.79 -10.10 -11.32
C VAL A 445 31.83 -9.06 -11.90
N ALA A 446 32.22 -8.45 -13.01
CA ALA A 446 31.33 -7.60 -13.80
C ALA A 446 30.30 -8.47 -14.55
N GLU A 447 29.10 -7.92 -14.71
CA GLU A 447 28.05 -8.55 -15.50
C GLU A 447 28.35 -8.45 -17.01
N GLU A 448 27.91 -9.48 -17.75
CA GLU A 448 28.03 -9.55 -19.20
C GLU A 448 26.70 -9.22 -19.87
N TYR A 449 26.71 -8.50 -20.97
CA TYR A 449 25.51 -8.06 -21.68
C TYR A 449 25.42 -8.68 -23.08
N SER A 450 24.32 -9.32 -23.39
CA SER A 450 24.02 -9.84 -24.74
C SER A 450 23.59 -8.73 -25.70
N GLY A 451 23.30 -9.10 -26.94
CA GLY A 451 22.75 -8.21 -27.95
C GLY A 451 21.31 -7.74 -27.69
N LYS A 452 20.64 -8.25 -26.64
CA LYS A 452 19.30 -7.82 -26.24
C LYS A 452 19.29 -6.40 -25.61
N PHE A 453 20.43 -5.93 -25.11
CA PHE A 453 20.56 -4.64 -24.44
C PHE A 453 20.91 -3.54 -25.44
N SER A 454 20.11 -2.48 -25.47
CA SER A 454 20.56 -1.22 -26.08
C SER A 454 21.72 -0.60 -25.30
N SER A 455 22.41 0.36 -25.90
CA SER A 455 23.46 1.10 -25.21
C SER A 455 22.95 1.82 -23.95
N ARG A 456 21.68 2.29 -23.97
CA ARG A 456 21.05 2.98 -22.81
C ARG A 456 20.68 1.99 -21.72
N ALA A 457 20.13 0.83 -22.04
CA ALA A 457 19.81 -0.21 -21.07
C ALA A 457 21.07 -0.72 -20.37
N ARG A 458 22.14 -0.98 -21.15
CA ARG A 458 23.45 -1.35 -20.62
C ARG A 458 23.98 -0.26 -19.69
N SER A 459 23.90 1.02 -20.08
CA SER A 459 24.37 2.14 -19.25
C SER A 459 23.63 2.19 -17.91
N LEU A 460 22.30 2.05 -17.90
CA LEU A 460 21.50 2.06 -16.66
C LEU A 460 21.86 0.86 -15.77
N CYS A 461 21.89 -0.35 -16.33
CA CYS A 461 22.26 -1.55 -15.56
C CYS A 461 23.65 -1.40 -14.94
N THR A 462 24.67 -1.02 -15.72
CA THR A 462 26.05 -0.83 -15.23
C THR A 462 26.12 0.22 -14.13
N SER A 463 25.37 1.33 -14.24
CA SER A 463 25.35 2.38 -13.22
C SER A 463 24.67 1.94 -11.92
N LEU A 464 23.62 1.12 -11.99
CA LEU A 464 22.94 0.54 -10.83
C LEU A 464 23.73 -0.63 -10.22
N LEU A 465 24.45 -1.42 -11.05
CA LEU A 465 25.28 -2.55 -10.61
C LEU A 465 26.73 -2.13 -10.28
N CYS A 466 26.97 -0.83 -10.03
CA CYS A 466 28.24 -0.34 -9.52
C CYS A 466 28.54 -0.96 -8.15
N LYS A 467 29.72 -1.58 -8.01
CA LYS A 467 30.12 -2.31 -6.79
C LYS A 467 30.33 -1.38 -5.60
N ASP A 468 30.85 -0.15 -5.83
CA ASP A 468 30.95 0.86 -4.78
C ASP A 468 29.57 1.56 -4.62
N PRO A 469 28.93 1.45 -3.45
CA PRO A 469 27.63 2.08 -3.23
C PRO A 469 27.67 3.61 -3.32
N ARG A 470 28.82 4.26 -3.15
CA ARG A 470 28.96 5.73 -3.24
C ARG A 470 28.88 6.23 -4.69
N GLU A 471 29.35 5.40 -5.64
CA GLU A 471 29.34 5.70 -7.07
C GLU A 471 28.09 5.14 -7.78
N ARG A 472 27.29 4.34 -7.08
CA ARG A 472 26.07 3.73 -7.61
C ARG A 472 25.01 4.78 -7.90
N LEU A 473 24.35 4.67 -9.04
CA LEU A 473 23.22 5.54 -9.41
C LEU A 473 22.09 5.43 -8.36
N GLY A 474 21.56 6.56 -7.94
CA GLY A 474 20.58 6.68 -6.84
C GLY A 474 21.20 6.84 -5.45
N CYS A 475 22.54 6.85 -5.33
CA CYS A 475 23.25 6.97 -4.05
C CYS A 475 24.13 8.23 -3.94
N ARG A 476 24.20 9.07 -4.97
CA ARG A 476 25.08 10.25 -5.04
C ARG A 476 24.48 11.52 -4.42
N GLY A 477 23.33 11.38 -3.74
CA GLY A 477 22.64 12.48 -3.06
C GLY A 477 21.26 12.83 -3.63
N GLY A 478 20.99 12.55 -4.91
CA GLY A 478 19.70 12.83 -5.57
C GLY A 478 18.68 11.68 -5.47
N GLY A 479 19.09 10.51 -4.96
CA GLY A 479 18.16 9.38 -4.77
C GLY A 479 17.48 8.93 -6.05
N ALA A 480 16.15 8.73 -5.99
CA ALA A 480 15.35 8.31 -7.13
C ALA A 480 15.41 9.29 -8.30
N GLN A 481 15.58 10.59 -8.05
CA GLN A 481 15.66 11.61 -9.09
C GLN A 481 16.84 11.35 -10.03
N GLU A 482 18.01 10.96 -9.50
CA GLU A 482 19.16 10.57 -10.32
C GLU A 482 18.83 9.43 -11.28
N VAL A 483 18.04 8.45 -10.82
CA VAL A 483 17.63 7.30 -11.62
C VAL A 483 16.63 7.73 -12.69
N LYS A 484 15.62 8.53 -12.32
CA LYS A 484 14.58 9.05 -13.22
C LYS A 484 15.17 9.93 -14.34
N GLU A 485 16.27 10.63 -14.10
CA GLU A 485 16.96 11.48 -15.08
C GLU A 485 17.82 10.72 -16.07
N HIS A 486 18.03 9.41 -15.88
CA HIS A 486 18.81 8.61 -16.81
C HIS A 486 18.20 8.63 -18.23
N PRO A 487 19.00 8.78 -19.32
CA PRO A 487 18.54 8.94 -20.69
C PRO A 487 17.59 7.86 -21.22
N ILE A 488 17.56 6.68 -20.62
CA ILE A 488 16.63 5.60 -21.00
C ILE A 488 15.17 5.98 -20.72
N PHE A 489 14.94 6.76 -19.66
CA PHE A 489 13.60 7.20 -19.25
C PHE A 489 13.12 8.48 -19.94
N LYS A 490 13.89 9.04 -20.88
CA LYS A 490 13.53 10.29 -21.57
C LYS A 490 12.12 10.29 -22.18
N ARG A 491 11.60 9.12 -22.58
CA ARG A 491 10.26 8.98 -23.16
C ARG A 491 9.17 8.77 -22.10
N ILE A 492 9.53 8.59 -20.83
CA ILE A 492 8.58 8.37 -19.73
C ILE A 492 8.33 9.69 -19.02
N ASN A 493 7.11 10.17 -19.05
CA ASN A 493 6.68 11.27 -18.22
C ASN A 493 6.29 10.72 -16.84
N PHE A 494 7.17 10.87 -15.85
CA PHE A 494 6.97 10.32 -14.50
C PHE A 494 5.72 10.88 -13.80
N LYS A 495 5.35 12.16 -14.00
CA LYS A 495 4.10 12.71 -13.45
C LYS A 495 2.86 11.98 -13.97
N ARG A 496 2.83 11.69 -15.29
CA ARG A 496 1.77 10.89 -15.89
C ARG A 496 1.78 9.43 -15.43
N LEU A 497 2.98 8.87 -15.23
CA LEU A 497 3.14 7.51 -14.68
C LEU A 497 2.58 7.44 -13.26
N GLU A 498 2.96 8.38 -12.40
CA GLU A 498 2.49 8.52 -11.02
C GLU A 498 0.98 8.76 -10.95
N ALA A 499 0.43 9.53 -11.89
CA ALA A 499 -1.02 9.74 -12.02
C ALA A 499 -1.77 8.54 -12.63
N GLY A 500 -1.05 7.51 -13.14
CA GLY A 500 -1.63 6.33 -13.79
C GLY A 500 -2.24 6.61 -15.15
N MET A 501 -1.71 7.61 -15.85
CA MET A 501 -2.16 8.05 -17.17
C MET A 501 -1.31 7.48 -18.32
N LEU A 502 -0.37 6.60 -18.04
CA LEU A 502 0.39 5.89 -19.06
C LEU A 502 -0.13 4.46 -19.17
N ASP A 503 -0.39 4.03 -20.39
CA ASP A 503 -0.78 2.64 -20.65
C ASP A 503 0.43 1.71 -20.52
N PRO A 504 0.32 0.62 -19.75
CA PRO A 504 1.35 -0.41 -19.69
C PRO A 504 1.52 -1.11 -21.05
N PRO A 505 2.75 -1.50 -21.39
CA PRO A 505 3.02 -2.20 -22.65
C PRO A 505 2.46 -3.63 -22.71
N PHE A 506 2.01 -4.16 -21.59
CA PHE A 506 1.35 -5.46 -21.47
C PHE A 506 0.12 -5.34 -20.58
N LYS A 507 -1.02 -5.85 -21.07
CA LYS A 507 -2.27 -5.94 -20.29
C LYS A 507 -2.61 -7.41 -20.09
N PRO A 508 -2.73 -7.87 -18.82
CA PRO A 508 -3.16 -9.25 -18.53
C PRO A 508 -4.55 -9.54 -19.10
N ASP A 509 -4.76 -10.77 -19.57
CA ASP A 509 -6.09 -11.23 -19.94
C ASP A 509 -6.96 -11.32 -18.66
N PRO A 510 -8.10 -10.61 -18.59
CA PRO A 510 -8.96 -10.63 -17.41
C PRO A 510 -9.58 -12.00 -17.12
N GLN A 511 -9.63 -12.90 -18.10
CA GLN A 511 -10.13 -14.27 -17.95
C GLN A 511 -9.05 -15.27 -17.56
N ALA A 512 -7.78 -14.92 -17.73
CA ALA A 512 -6.66 -15.78 -17.32
C ALA A 512 -6.39 -15.67 -15.82
N ILE A 513 -5.81 -16.74 -15.27
CA ILE A 513 -5.38 -16.80 -13.88
C ILE A 513 -3.87 -17.01 -13.86
N TYR A 514 -3.14 -15.94 -13.56
CA TYR A 514 -1.69 -15.88 -13.51
C TYR A 514 -1.16 -16.30 -12.14
N CYS A 515 -1.46 -17.53 -11.71
CA CYS A 515 -0.91 -18.08 -10.48
C CYS A 515 -0.75 -19.59 -10.62
N LYS A 516 0.09 -20.16 -9.74
CA LYS A 516 0.27 -21.62 -9.67
C LYS A 516 -1.07 -22.31 -9.41
N ASP A 517 -1.20 -23.55 -9.89
CA ASP A 517 -2.39 -24.33 -9.65
C ASP A 517 -2.65 -24.52 -8.14
N VAL A 518 -3.94 -24.55 -7.74
CA VAL A 518 -4.33 -24.79 -6.34
C VAL A 518 -3.81 -26.15 -5.86
N LEU A 519 -3.64 -27.11 -6.77
CA LEU A 519 -3.08 -28.44 -6.47
C LEU A 519 -1.61 -28.41 -6.06
N ASP A 520 -0.84 -27.44 -6.59
CA ASP A 520 0.57 -27.23 -6.22
C ASP A 520 0.71 -26.53 -4.85
N ILE A 521 -0.43 -26.08 -4.29
CA ILE A 521 -0.47 -25.43 -2.99
C ILE A 521 -0.76 -26.48 -1.92
N GLU A 522 0.29 -27.11 -1.36
CA GLU A 522 0.15 -28.04 -0.24
C GLU A 522 -0.66 -27.43 0.91
N GLN A 523 -1.54 -28.21 1.53
CA GLN A 523 -2.26 -27.79 2.73
C GLN A 523 -1.26 -27.53 3.88
N PHE A 524 -1.55 -26.55 4.72
CA PHE A 524 -0.73 -26.31 5.90
C PHE A 524 -0.72 -27.54 6.81
N SER A 525 0.46 -28.06 7.11
CA SER A 525 0.61 -28.99 8.22
C SER A 525 0.28 -28.25 9.52
N THR A 526 -0.62 -28.80 10.32
CA THR A 526 -0.96 -28.25 11.63
C THR A 526 0.27 -28.24 12.54
N VAL A 527 0.58 -27.07 13.13
CA VAL A 527 1.66 -26.92 14.10
C VAL A 527 1.23 -27.58 15.41
N LYS A 528 1.88 -28.71 15.77
CA LYS A 528 1.64 -29.43 17.03
C LYS A 528 2.54 -28.87 18.14
N GLY A 529 2.11 -28.99 19.41
CA GLY A 529 2.92 -28.70 20.59
C GLY A 529 3.11 -27.21 20.89
N VAL A 530 2.24 -26.33 20.38
CA VAL A 530 2.23 -24.89 20.71
C VAL A 530 0.84 -24.52 21.19
N GLU A 531 0.75 -23.97 22.39
CA GLU A 531 -0.47 -23.39 22.95
C GLU A 531 -0.40 -21.86 22.88
N LEU A 532 -1.54 -21.22 22.63
CA LEU A 532 -1.67 -19.77 22.64
C LEU A 532 -2.09 -19.36 24.05
N GLU A 533 -1.38 -18.39 24.62
CA GLU A 533 -1.60 -17.92 25.99
C GLU A 533 -2.28 -16.54 25.99
N SER A 534 -2.86 -16.16 27.11
CA SER A 534 -3.48 -14.84 27.29
C SER A 534 -2.45 -13.70 27.18
N THR A 535 -1.19 -13.94 27.50
CA THR A 535 -0.08 -13.00 27.36
C THR A 535 0.20 -12.62 25.89
N ASP A 536 -0.22 -13.46 24.94
CA ASP A 536 -0.08 -13.16 23.49
C ASP A 536 -1.10 -12.11 23.01
N ASN A 537 -2.15 -11.83 23.80
CA ASN A 537 -3.26 -10.95 23.39
C ASN A 537 -2.82 -9.51 23.14
N ASP A 538 -1.87 -8.97 23.90
CA ASP A 538 -1.35 -7.61 23.71
C ASP A 538 -0.73 -7.43 22.32
N PHE A 539 0.00 -8.44 21.85
CA PHE A 539 0.55 -8.45 20.51
C PHE A 539 -0.57 -8.52 19.47
N TYR A 540 -1.56 -9.38 19.66
CA TYR A 540 -2.66 -9.53 18.71
C TYR A 540 -3.51 -8.26 18.60
N GLN A 541 -3.77 -7.57 19.71
CA GLN A 541 -4.48 -6.28 19.70
C GLN A 541 -3.70 -5.20 18.95
N LYS A 542 -2.38 -5.10 19.14
CA LYS A 542 -1.52 -4.17 18.40
C LYS A 542 -1.49 -4.46 16.91
N PHE A 543 -1.68 -5.72 16.53
CA PHE A 543 -1.72 -6.13 15.13
C PHE A 543 -3.09 -5.87 14.50
N ALA A 544 -4.19 -6.16 15.18
CA ALA A 544 -5.56 -6.13 14.66
C ALA A 544 -6.18 -4.73 14.79
N THR A 545 -5.66 -3.76 14.06
CA THR A 545 -6.08 -2.34 14.13
C THR A 545 -7.36 -2.02 13.35
N GLY A 546 -7.95 -2.98 12.63
CA GLY A 546 -9.18 -2.77 11.87
C GLY A 546 -8.94 -2.19 10.47
N SER A 547 -9.69 -1.18 10.08
CA SER A 547 -9.55 -0.48 8.81
C SER A 547 -8.33 0.44 8.81
N VAL A 548 -7.59 0.48 7.70
CA VAL A 548 -6.51 1.44 7.50
C VAL A 548 -7.09 2.67 6.79
N PRO A 549 -6.91 3.89 7.32
CA PRO A 549 -7.68 5.07 6.94
C PRO A 549 -7.70 5.39 5.44
N ILE A 550 -6.55 5.63 4.83
CA ILE A 550 -6.48 6.08 3.43
C ILE A 550 -6.98 5.00 2.45
N PRO A 551 -6.52 3.73 2.51
CA PRO A 551 -7.04 2.67 1.65
C PRO A 551 -8.54 2.39 1.84
N TRP A 552 -9.06 2.49 3.08
CA TRP A 552 -10.48 2.34 3.34
C TRP A 552 -11.31 3.49 2.73
N GLN A 553 -10.84 4.73 2.85
CA GLN A 553 -11.52 5.89 2.25
C GLN A 553 -11.51 5.80 0.71
N ASN A 554 -10.39 5.40 0.12
CA ASN A 554 -10.31 5.14 -1.33
C ASN A 554 -11.29 4.04 -1.75
N GLU A 555 -11.45 2.98 -0.95
CA GLU A 555 -12.45 1.94 -1.20
C GLU A 555 -13.86 2.52 -1.24
N MET A 556 -14.23 3.39 -0.30
CA MET A 556 -15.56 4.02 -0.28
C MET A 556 -15.80 4.86 -1.54
N ILE A 557 -14.78 5.56 -2.04
CA ILE A 557 -14.84 6.39 -3.24
C ILE A 557 -14.93 5.52 -4.50
N GLU A 558 -14.02 4.59 -4.69
CA GLU A 558 -13.92 3.72 -5.88
C GLU A 558 -15.15 2.81 -6.06
N THR A 559 -15.77 2.40 -4.97
CA THR A 559 -16.98 1.56 -5.00
C THR A 559 -18.28 2.37 -5.05
N GLU A 560 -18.19 3.68 -5.25
CA GLU A 560 -19.32 4.61 -5.28
C GLU A 560 -20.11 4.70 -3.96
N CYS A 561 -19.66 4.04 -2.88
CA CYS A 561 -20.33 4.12 -1.58
C CYS A 561 -20.34 5.54 -1.04
N PHE A 562 -19.26 6.29 -1.23
CA PHE A 562 -19.20 7.70 -0.87
C PHE A 562 -20.31 8.49 -1.58
N LYS A 563 -20.41 8.40 -2.91
CA LYS A 563 -21.43 9.09 -3.72
C LYS A 563 -22.85 8.69 -3.34
N GLU A 564 -23.08 7.40 -3.06
CA GLU A 564 -24.41 6.87 -2.74
C GLU A 564 -24.88 7.21 -1.31
N LEU A 565 -23.96 7.42 -0.37
CA LEU A 565 -24.27 7.70 1.04
C LEU A 565 -24.11 9.17 1.41
N ASN A 566 -23.17 9.88 0.78
CA ASN A 566 -22.85 11.27 1.09
C ASN A 566 -23.87 12.23 0.44
N VAL A 567 -25.12 12.16 0.88
CA VAL A 567 -26.23 12.98 0.37
C VAL A 567 -26.54 14.05 1.40
N PHE A 568 -26.54 15.31 0.97
CA PHE A 568 -27.06 16.46 1.73
C PHE A 568 -28.48 16.78 1.25
N GLY A 569 -29.29 17.36 2.12
CA GLY A 569 -30.67 17.74 1.78
C GLY A 569 -30.72 18.71 0.60
N MET A 570 -31.71 18.56 -0.26
CA MET A 570 -32.03 19.59 -1.27
C MET A 570 -32.48 20.86 -0.53
N ASP A 571 -32.19 22.03 -1.07
CA ASP A 571 -32.52 23.35 -0.50
C ASP A 571 -31.84 23.68 0.84
N GLY A 572 -30.67 23.12 1.13
CA GLY A 572 -29.90 23.46 2.33
C GLY A 572 -30.46 22.86 3.63
N THR A 573 -31.42 21.97 3.56
CA THR A 573 -31.93 21.24 4.74
C THR A 573 -30.87 20.29 5.29
N VAL A 574 -30.61 20.41 6.61
CA VAL A 574 -29.66 19.52 7.30
C VAL A 574 -30.25 18.11 7.39
N PRO A 575 -29.54 17.07 6.94
CA PRO A 575 -30.00 15.69 7.11
C PRO A 575 -30.25 15.35 8.58
N PRO A 576 -31.26 14.53 8.92
CA PRO A 576 -31.60 14.20 10.30
C PRO A 576 -30.46 13.61 11.14
N ASP A 577 -29.54 12.91 10.52
CA ASP A 577 -28.35 12.34 11.16
C ASP A 577 -27.26 13.38 11.49
N LEU A 578 -27.34 14.59 10.89
CA LEU A 578 -26.46 15.73 11.14
C LEU A 578 -27.11 16.80 12.02
N ASP A 579 -28.40 16.70 12.36
CA ASP A 579 -29.10 17.67 13.20
C ASP A 579 -28.79 17.44 14.68
N TRP A 580 -28.01 18.33 15.30
CA TRP A 580 -27.67 18.31 16.72
C TRP A 580 -28.88 18.38 17.66
N LYS A 581 -30.01 18.93 17.20
CA LYS A 581 -31.24 19.06 17.96
C LYS A 581 -32.16 17.86 17.79
N GLY A 582 -31.87 17.00 16.79
CA GLY A 582 -32.64 15.80 16.53
C GLY A 582 -32.34 14.72 17.59
N LEU A 583 -33.36 13.98 18.01
CA LEU A 583 -33.14 12.77 18.80
C LEU A 583 -32.42 11.71 17.92
N PRO A 584 -31.42 11.00 18.45
CA PRO A 584 -30.79 9.91 17.68
C PRO A 584 -31.87 8.93 17.23
N SER A 585 -31.94 8.65 15.93
CA SER A 585 -32.82 7.62 15.40
C SER A 585 -32.60 6.32 16.16
N PRO A 586 -33.66 5.63 16.64
CA PRO A 586 -33.48 4.39 17.36
C PRO A 586 -32.69 3.41 16.50
N GLN A 587 -31.54 3.01 16.97
CA GLN A 587 -30.69 2.03 16.28
C GLN A 587 -31.54 0.77 15.99
N PRO A 588 -31.50 0.19 14.79
CA PRO A 588 -32.24 -1.02 14.49
C PRO A 588 -31.85 -2.08 15.53
N LYS A 589 -32.82 -2.57 16.30
CA LYS A 589 -32.59 -3.57 17.35
C LYS A 589 -31.77 -4.71 16.76
N LYS A 590 -30.55 -4.91 17.28
CA LYS A 590 -29.70 -6.04 16.88
C LYS A 590 -30.56 -7.29 16.91
N GLY A 591 -30.66 -7.97 15.79
CA GLY A 591 -31.48 -9.18 15.68
C GLY A 591 -31.06 -10.21 16.73
N LEU A 592 -31.99 -11.09 17.13
CA LEU A 592 -31.80 -12.10 18.18
C LEU A 592 -30.49 -12.90 18.01
N LEU A 593 -30.10 -13.19 16.77
CA LEU A 593 -28.85 -13.87 16.43
C LEU A 593 -27.59 -13.04 16.75
N GLN A 594 -27.61 -11.73 16.58
CA GLN A 594 -26.48 -10.87 16.96
C GLN A 594 -26.34 -10.71 18.49
N ARG A 595 -27.46 -10.79 19.23
CA ARG A 595 -27.43 -10.81 20.72
C ARG A 595 -26.89 -12.11 21.27
N LEU A 596 -27.10 -13.23 20.61
CA LEU A 596 -26.56 -14.54 21.02
C LEU A 596 -25.05 -14.64 20.80
N PHE A 597 -24.52 -14.02 19.74
CA PHE A 597 -23.09 -14.04 19.43
C PHE A 597 -22.27 -12.97 20.19
N SER A 598 -22.91 -11.93 20.74
CA SER A 598 -22.22 -10.92 21.58
C SER A 598 -22.17 -11.29 23.08
N ARG A 599 -22.75 -12.42 23.48
CA ARG A 599 -22.79 -12.89 24.89
C ARG A 599 -21.66 -13.88 25.24
N GLN A 600 -20.76 -14.18 24.35
CA GLN A 600 -19.72 -15.19 24.56
C GLN A 600 -18.37 -14.64 25.09
N ASP A 601 -18.26 -13.33 25.35
CA ASP A 601 -17.01 -12.73 25.83
C ASP A 601 -17.11 -12.07 27.22
N CYS A 602 -18.06 -12.51 28.06
CA CYS A 602 -18.11 -12.07 29.47
C CYS A 602 -18.35 -13.27 30.39
N CYS A 603 -17.33 -14.05 30.65
CA CYS A 603 -17.26 -14.95 31.79
C CYS A 603 -15.87 -14.88 32.42
N GLY A 604 -15.74 -14.05 33.41
CA GLY A 604 -14.60 -13.96 34.31
C GLY A 604 -15.01 -13.31 35.62
N ASN A 605 -15.27 -14.12 36.62
CA ASN A 605 -15.34 -13.84 38.06
C ASN A 605 -16.38 -12.85 38.61
N CYS A 606 -17.43 -13.41 39.20
CA CYS A 606 -17.95 -12.91 40.48
C CYS A 606 -18.23 -14.11 41.39
N SER A 607 -17.53 -14.11 42.52
CA SER A 607 -17.68 -14.99 43.64
C SER A 607 -19.00 -14.75 44.37
N ASP A 608 -19.52 -15.85 44.92
CA ASP A 608 -20.69 -15.95 45.78
C ASP A 608 -20.69 -14.98 46.98
N SER A 609 -21.85 -14.37 47.22
CA SER A 609 -22.33 -14.07 48.56
C SER A 609 -23.86 -14.14 48.53
N GLU A 610 -24.36 -15.13 49.26
CA GLU A 610 -25.75 -15.30 49.67
C GLU A 610 -26.22 -14.08 50.49
N GLU A 611 -27.47 -13.67 50.28
CA GLU A 611 -28.40 -13.33 51.36
C GLU A 611 -29.80 -13.00 50.85
N GLU A 612 -30.72 -13.82 51.30
CA GLU A 612 -32.09 -13.65 51.76
C GLU A 612 -33.09 -12.71 51.02
N SER A 613 -34.18 -13.35 50.64
CA SER A 613 -35.48 -12.73 50.41
C SER A 613 -36.09 -12.21 51.74
N PRO A 614 -36.99 -11.19 51.64
CA PRO A 614 -38.36 -11.46 52.09
C PRO A 614 -39.48 -10.87 51.18
N THR A 615 -40.44 -11.72 50.97
CA THR A 615 -41.92 -11.58 50.92
C THR A 615 -42.59 -10.22 50.92
N ARG A 616 -43.51 -10.07 49.91
CA ARG A 616 -44.87 -9.45 49.94
C ARG A 616 -45.11 -8.11 50.64
N LEU A 617 -45.51 -7.16 49.89
CA LEU A 617 -46.91 -6.67 49.76
C LEU A 617 -47.06 -5.85 48.49
#